data_5a3f8e0c2229d0dede17976da1742cef
#
_entry.id   5a3f8e0c2229d0dede17976da1742cef
#
_cell.length_a   1.000
_cell.length_b   1.000
_cell.length_c   1.000
_cell.angle_alpha   90.00
_cell.angle_beta   90.00
_cell.angle_gamma   90.00
#
_symmetry.space_group_name_H-M   'P 1'
#
loop_
_entity.id
_entity.type
_entity.pdbx_description
1 polymer ?
#
loop_
_entity_poly.entity_id
_entity_poly.type
_entity_poly.pdbx_seq_one_letter_code
_entity_poly.pdbx_strand_id
1 'polypeptide(L)'
;MLTCISQSTTTKFVLYLRISTAKSGGVDSNGIAAQQRDLNLYLSTQKEAEVIGTFTDVMSGAKSERPELTKALELCRRTGAFLLSQKVDRVSRDVEFWSKLVKDKSLNFRIANLPNADNFQIHLFAAMAQQEREFISLRTKSALREWKAKNPNKKLGNPNIASINKNRKYKARQFANGIHNVIMPLRKRGMTYQQIANTLNDMKMTTPKGCKFYPSQVKNAISQTLVMEAVA
;
A
#
# COMPACT_ATOMS: atom_id res chain seq x y z
N MET A 1 25.72 -50.03 -21.69
CA MET A 1 24.47 -49.35 -21.40
C MET A 1 24.75 -48.12 -20.55
N LEU A 2 24.84 -46.96 -21.18
CA LEU A 2 24.97 -45.67 -20.45
C LEU A 2 23.58 -45.20 -20.13
N THR A 3 23.18 -45.31 -18.87
CA THR A 3 21.96 -44.70 -18.32
C THR A 3 22.15 -43.19 -18.29
N CYS A 4 21.58 -42.53 -19.29
CA CYS A 4 21.46 -41.07 -19.28
C CYS A 4 20.47 -40.71 -18.16
N ILE A 5 20.98 -40.33 -17.00
CA ILE A 5 20.19 -39.75 -15.93
C ILE A 5 19.78 -38.36 -16.44
N SER A 6 18.59 -38.26 -16.99
CA SER A 6 17.91 -36.99 -17.27
C SER A 6 17.74 -36.27 -15.93
N GLN A 7 18.63 -35.34 -15.61
CA GLN A 7 18.43 -34.42 -14.48
C GLN A 7 17.18 -33.59 -14.82
N SER A 8 16.05 -33.93 -14.25
CA SER A 8 14.87 -33.11 -14.30
C SER A 8 15.19 -31.81 -13.54
N THR A 9 15.38 -30.73 -14.24
CA THR A 9 15.69 -29.42 -13.66
C THR A 9 14.39 -28.80 -13.18
N THR A 10 14.12 -28.89 -11.87
CA THR A 10 12.99 -28.21 -11.22
C THR A 10 13.06 -26.71 -11.48
N THR A 11 12.02 -26.16 -12.09
CA THR A 11 11.93 -24.71 -12.36
C THR A 11 11.47 -23.98 -11.11
N LYS A 12 12.33 -23.09 -10.59
CA LYS A 12 12.05 -22.32 -9.38
C LYS A 12 11.30 -21.04 -9.70
N PHE A 13 10.28 -20.75 -8.90
CA PHE A 13 9.45 -19.55 -9.01
C PHE A 13 9.41 -18.76 -7.70
N VAL A 14 9.45 -17.43 -7.83
CA VAL A 14 9.17 -16.46 -6.78
C VAL A 14 7.88 -15.74 -7.15
N LEU A 15 6.85 -15.86 -6.33
CA LEU A 15 5.55 -15.24 -6.58
C LEU A 15 5.55 -13.80 -6.06
N TYR A 16 5.04 -12.89 -6.90
CA TYR A 16 4.83 -11.50 -6.50
C TYR A 16 3.38 -11.08 -6.71
N LEU A 17 2.76 -10.61 -5.62
CA LEU A 17 1.40 -10.10 -5.57
C LEU A 17 1.40 -8.63 -5.17
N ARG A 18 0.45 -7.86 -5.72
CA ARG A 18 0.25 -6.47 -5.36
C ARG A 18 -1.22 -6.14 -5.19
N ILE A 19 -1.55 -5.54 -4.07
CA ILE A 19 -2.92 -5.15 -3.72
C ILE A 19 -2.96 -3.68 -3.31
N SER A 20 -4.12 -3.06 -3.52
CA SER A 20 -4.43 -1.76 -2.96
C SER A 20 -5.17 -1.94 -1.63
N THR A 21 -4.99 -1.01 -0.69
CA THR A 21 -5.87 -0.95 0.48
C THR A 21 -7.29 -0.61 0.00
N ALA A 22 -8.28 -1.36 0.48
CA ALA A 22 -9.67 -1.04 0.21
C ALA A 22 -10.02 0.36 0.74
N LYS A 23 -10.95 1.07 0.09
CA LYS A 23 -11.44 2.40 0.52
C LYS A 23 -11.95 2.42 1.96
N SER A 24 -12.31 1.27 2.52
CA SER A 24 -12.76 1.07 3.91
C SER A 24 -11.61 0.85 4.91
N GLY A 25 -10.35 0.89 4.50
CA GLY A 25 -9.18 0.69 5.38
C GLY A 25 -8.78 -0.78 5.60
N GLY A 26 -9.45 -1.73 4.93
CA GLY A 26 -9.10 -3.16 4.95
C GLY A 26 -8.23 -3.56 3.75
N VAL A 27 -7.62 -4.74 3.84
CA VAL A 27 -6.91 -5.38 2.72
C VAL A 27 -7.96 -6.00 1.78
N ASP A 28 -7.82 -5.77 0.46
CA ASP A 28 -8.69 -6.41 -0.55
C ASP A 28 -8.34 -7.91 -0.67
N SER A 29 -8.96 -8.71 0.20
CA SER A 29 -8.77 -10.17 0.24
C SER A 29 -9.22 -10.86 -1.07
N ASN A 30 -10.26 -10.33 -1.72
CA ASN A 30 -10.74 -10.88 -2.99
C ASN A 30 -9.73 -10.66 -4.11
N GLY A 31 -9.06 -9.51 -4.10
CA GLY A 31 -7.99 -9.21 -5.06
C GLY A 31 -6.76 -10.11 -4.90
N ILE A 32 -6.41 -10.51 -3.67
CA ILE A 32 -5.34 -11.49 -3.42
C ILE A 32 -5.76 -12.87 -3.92
N ALA A 33 -6.94 -13.35 -3.50
CA ALA A 33 -7.42 -14.68 -3.85
C ALA A 33 -7.51 -14.90 -5.38
N ALA A 34 -7.94 -13.88 -6.13
CA ALA A 34 -7.98 -13.93 -7.58
C ALA A 34 -6.57 -14.04 -8.19
N GLN A 35 -5.61 -13.23 -7.71
CA GLN A 35 -4.23 -13.31 -8.18
C GLN A 35 -3.61 -14.68 -7.85
N GLN A 36 -3.79 -15.17 -6.63
CA GLN A 36 -3.27 -16.46 -6.18
C GLN A 36 -3.81 -17.61 -7.06
N ARG A 37 -5.11 -17.59 -7.35
CA ARG A 37 -5.74 -18.60 -8.23
C ARG A 37 -5.11 -18.61 -9.62
N ASP A 38 -4.92 -17.44 -10.23
CA ASP A 38 -4.34 -17.34 -11.57
C ASP A 38 -2.87 -17.79 -11.58
N LEU A 39 -2.10 -17.49 -10.53
CA LEU A 39 -0.73 -17.95 -10.36
C LEU A 39 -0.67 -19.48 -10.19
N ASN A 40 -1.55 -20.05 -9.37
CA ASN A 40 -1.63 -21.50 -9.18
C ASN A 40 -2.03 -22.22 -10.47
N LEU A 41 -2.96 -21.64 -11.25
CA LEU A 41 -3.34 -22.18 -12.55
C LEU A 41 -2.14 -22.19 -13.52
N TYR A 42 -1.35 -21.11 -13.55
CA TYR A 42 -0.13 -21.08 -14.34
C TYR A 42 0.87 -22.16 -13.88
N LEU A 43 1.12 -22.28 -12.57
CA LEU A 43 2.05 -23.27 -12.02
C LEU A 43 1.62 -24.70 -12.31
N SER A 44 0.32 -25.00 -12.33
CA SER A 44 -0.19 -26.34 -12.66
C SER A 44 0.09 -26.75 -14.13
N THR A 45 0.35 -25.78 -15.01
CA THR A 45 0.74 -26.05 -16.41
C THR A 45 2.23 -26.30 -16.58
N GLN A 46 3.04 -26.00 -15.55
CA GLN A 46 4.50 -26.17 -15.60
C GLN A 46 4.90 -27.55 -15.06
N LYS A 47 5.76 -28.25 -15.80
CA LYS A 47 6.35 -29.47 -15.29
C LYS A 47 7.38 -29.13 -14.22
N GLU A 48 7.27 -29.78 -13.06
CA GLU A 48 8.24 -29.64 -11.95
C GLU A 48 8.48 -28.19 -11.47
N ALA A 49 7.40 -27.44 -11.23
CA ALA A 49 7.46 -26.10 -10.67
C ALA A 49 7.64 -26.15 -9.15
N GLU A 50 8.64 -25.42 -8.65
CA GLU A 50 8.88 -25.21 -7.21
C GLU A 50 8.71 -23.73 -6.86
N VAL A 51 7.85 -23.40 -5.90
CA VAL A 51 7.70 -22.05 -5.36
C VAL A 51 8.63 -21.87 -4.17
N ILE A 52 9.69 -21.05 -4.33
CA ILE A 52 10.70 -20.81 -3.29
C ILE A 52 10.43 -19.57 -2.44
N GLY A 53 9.43 -18.76 -2.77
CA GLY A 53 9.03 -17.60 -2.00
C GLY A 53 7.79 -16.89 -2.55
N THR A 54 7.05 -16.22 -1.66
CA THR A 54 5.88 -15.41 -2.03
C THR A 54 5.98 -14.06 -1.33
N PHE A 55 5.87 -12.99 -2.11
CA PHE A 55 6.01 -11.60 -1.65
C PHE A 55 4.77 -10.80 -2.03
N THR A 56 4.28 -9.99 -1.09
CA THR A 56 3.04 -9.21 -1.29
C THR A 56 3.23 -7.77 -0.84
N ASP A 57 3.11 -6.83 -1.77
CA ASP A 57 3.08 -5.40 -1.46
C ASP A 57 1.63 -4.91 -1.31
N VAL A 58 1.36 -4.23 -0.19
CA VAL A 58 0.09 -3.56 0.09
C VAL A 58 0.25 -2.07 -0.17
N MET A 59 -0.32 -1.58 -1.27
CA MET A 59 -0.19 -0.18 -1.70
C MET A 59 -1.26 0.69 -1.06
N SER A 60 -0.87 1.65 -0.21
CA SER A 60 -1.74 2.68 0.33
C SER A 60 -1.48 4.02 -0.36
N GLY A 61 -2.40 4.47 -1.22
CA GLY A 61 -2.42 5.83 -1.75
C GLY A 61 -1.12 6.33 -2.41
N ALA A 62 -0.40 7.23 -1.74
CA ALA A 62 0.74 7.96 -2.30
C ALA A 62 2.11 7.27 -2.16
N LYS A 63 2.23 6.16 -1.41
CA LYS A 63 3.51 5.49 -1.22
C LYS A 63 3.82 4.58 -2.40
N SER A 64 4.90 4.90 -3.12
CA SER A 64 5.40 4.10 -4.25
C SER A 64 6.46 3.06 -3.85
N GLU A 65 6.86 3.00 -2.58
CA GLU A 65 7.85 2.05 -2.09
C GLU A 65 7.32 0.62 -2.14
N ARG A 66 8.12 -0.27 -2.69
CA ARG A 66 7.81 -1.69 -2.90
C ARG A 66 8.89 -2.57 -2.29
N PRO A 67 8.97 -2.63 -0.96
CA PRO A 67 10.01 -3.38 -0.27
C PRO A 67 9.95 -4.87 -0.59
N GLU A 68 8.76 -5.42 -0.72
CA GLU A 68 8.58 -6.83 -1.00
C GLU A 68 8.95 -7.19 -2.46
N LEU A 69 8.70 -6.30 -3.43
CA LEU A 69 9.21 -6.48 -4.79
C LEU A 69 10.73 -6.48 -4.82
N THR A 70 11.39 -5.60 -4.08
CA THR A 70 12.86 -5.55 -3.99
C THR A 70 13.41 -6.86 -3.46
N LYS A 71 12.86 -7.40 -2.37
CA LYS A 71 13.24 -8.70 -1.81
C LYS A 71 13.01 -9.86 -2.80
N ALA A 72 11.88 -9.84 -3.51
CA ALA A 72 11.58 -10.83 -4.52
C ALA A 72 12.61 -10.84 -5.66
N LEU A 73 12.98 -9.65 -6.17
CA LEU A 73 14.00 -9.50 -7.19
C LEU A 73 15.39 -9.96 -6.73
N GLU A 74 15.76 -9.64 -5.49
CA GLU A 74 17.02 -10.10 -4.89
C GLU A 74 17.07 -11.62 -4.75
N LEU A 75 15.97 -12.25 -4.32
CA LEU A 75 15.87 -13.71 -4.27
C LEU A 75 15.99 -14.32 -5.65
N CYS A 76 15.33 -13.76 -6.68
CA CYS A 76 15.46 -14.22 -8.07
C CYS A 76 16.91 -14.13 -8.56
N ARG A 77 17.60 -13.00 -8.33
CA ARG A 77 19.02 -12.85 -8.73
C ARG A 77 19.92 -13.90 -8.10
N ARG A 78 19.72 -14.16 -6.80
CA ARG A 78 20.54 -15.11 -6.04
C ARG A 78 20.32 -16.56 -6.46
N THR A 79 19.08 -16.91 -6.83
CA THR A 79 18.68 -18.31 -7.06
C THR A 79 18.51 -18.67 -8.54
N GLY A 80 18.47 -17.68 -9.45
CA GLY A 80 18.12 -17.87 -10.86
C GLY A 80 16.63 -18.17 -11.09
N ALA A 81 15.79 -18.05 -10.05
CA ALA A 81 14.35 -18.30 -10.13
C ALA A 81 13.62 -17.29 -11.01
N PHE A 82 12.48 -17.71 -11.56
CA PHE A 82 11.59 -16.83 -12.29
C PHE A 82 10.72 -16.00 -11.34
N LEU A 83 10.71 -14.68 -11.51
CA LEU A 83 9.69 -13.84 -10.89
C LEU A 83 8.37 -14.06 -11.62
N LEU A 84 7.37 -14.62 -10.94
CA LEU A 84 6.05 -14.87 -11.48
C LEU A 84 5.02 -13.89 -10.89
N SER A 85 4.35 -13.14 -11.75
CA SER A 85 3.25 -12.25 -11.37
C SER A 85 2.05 -12.48 -12.29
N GLN A 86 0.84 -12.13 -11.82
CA GLN A 86 -0.39 -12.32 -12.58
C GLN A 86 -0.39 -11.49 -13.88
N LYS A 87 -0.07 -10.20 -13.79
CA LYS A 87 -0.10 -9.23 -14.91
C LYS A 87 1.10 -8.29 -14.84
N VAL A 88 1.47 -7.72 -15.98
CA VAL A 88 2.57 -6.75 -16.12
C VAL A 88 2.33 -5.53 -15.20
N ASP A 89 1.10 -5.02 -15.11
CA ASP A 89 0.74 -3.85 -14.29
C ASP A 89 0.81 -4.12 -12.78
N ARG A 90 0.82 -5.37 -12.35
CA ARG A 90 1.04 -5.73 -10.93
C ARG A 90 2.48 -5.50 -10.52
N VAL A 91 3.44 -5.80 -11.39
CA VAL A 91 4.85 -5.50 -11.12
C VAL A 91 5.11 -4.02 -11.30
N SER A 92 4.84 -3.45 -12.46
CA SER A 92 4.94 -2.01 -12.69
C SER A 92 4.09 -1.56 -13.88
N ARG A 93 3.64 -0.28 -13.85
CA ARG A 93 3.08 0.43 -15.01
C ARG A 93 4.07 1.42 -15.61
N ASP A 94 5.31 1.40 -15.11
CA ASP A 94 6.38 2.28 -15.54
C ASP A 94 7.26 1.54 -16.56
N VAL A 95 7.31 2.06 -17.77
CA VAL A 95 8.09 1.51 -18.89
C VAL A 95 9.59 1.56 -18.59
N GLU A 96 10.05 2.64 -17.92
CA GLU A 96 11.46 2.77 -17.57
C GLU A 96 11.89 1.70 -16.57
N PHE A 97 11.04 1.40 -15.58
CA PHE A 97 11.25 0.32 -14.63
C PHE A 97 11.37 -1.03 -15.34
N TRP A 98 10.45 -1.35 -16.27
CA TRP A 98 10.50 -2.57 -17.06
C TRP A 98 11.73 -2.63 -17.94
N SER A 99 12.12 -1.51 -18.56
CA SER A 99 13.33 -1.45 -19.38
C SER A 99 14.60 -1.79 -18.59
N LYS A 100 14.69 -1.33 -17.32
CA LYS A 100 15.78 -1.69 -16.42
C LYS A 100 15.76 -3.17 -16.05
N LEU A 101 14.58 -3.70 -15.72
CA LEU A 101 14.43 -5.12 -15.33
C LEU A 101 14.77 -6.07 -16.48
N VAL A 102 14.30 -5.81 -17.71
CA VAL A 102 14.54 -6.68 -18.87
C VAL A 102 16.01 -6.64 -19.33
N LYS A 103 16.72 -5.51 -19.10
CA LYS A 103 18.17 -5.42 -19.36
C LYS A 103 19.01 -6.21 -18.34
N ASP A 104 18.47 -6.51 -17.18
CA ASP A 104 19.14 -7.30 -16.15
C ASP A 104 19.11 -8.79 -16.51
N LYS A 105 20.18 -9.27 -17.11
CA LYS A 105 20.32 -10.68 -17.56
C LYS A 105 20.29 -11.70 -16.40
N SER A 106 20.43 -11.25 -15.15
CA SER A 106 20.35 -12.10 -13.96
C SER A 106 18.92 -12.36 -13.51
N LEU A 107 17.93 -11.70 -14.12
CA LEU A 107 16.53 -11.81 -13.78
C LEU A 107 15.72 -12.51 -14.87
N ASN A 108 14.92 -13.47 -14.47
CA ASN A 108 13.97 -14.16 -15.31
C ASN A 108 12.54 -13.81 -14.90
N PHE A 109 11.65 -13.56 -15.86
CA PHE A 109 10.26 -13.16 -15.60
C PHE A 109 9.29 -14.11 -16.27
N ARG A 110 8.14 -14.30 -15.62
CA ARG A 110 6.94 -14.91 -16.21
C ARG A 110 5.70 -14.13 -15.76
N ILE A 111 4.78 -13.97 -16.68
CA ILE A 111 3.49 -13.33 -16.42
C ILE A 111 2.41 -14.38 -16.67
N ALA A 112 1.62 -14.70 -15.63
CA ALA A 112 0.65 -15.80 -15.69
C ALA A 112 -0.37 -15.62 -16.83
N ASN A 113 -0.83 -14.39 -17.06
CA ASN A 113 -1.77 -14.09 -18.13
C ASN A 113 -1.12 -13.99 -19.53
N LEU A 114 0.22 -14.10 -19.62
CA LEU A 114 1.00 -14.02 -20.86
C LEU A 114 2.15 -15.04 -20.81
N PRO A 115 1.85 -16.34 -20.79
CA PRO A 115 2.84 -17.40 -20.51
C PRO A 115 3.99 -17.47 -21.50
N ASN A 116 3.75 -17.08 -22.75
CA ASN A 116 4.71 -17.13 -23.84
C ASN A 116 5.23 -15.74 -24.26
N ALA A 117 5.00 -14.70 -23.42
CA ALA A 117 5.45 -13.36 -23.78
C ALA A 117 6.98 -13.26 -23.78
N ASP A 118 7.52 -12.76 -24.89
CA ASP A 118 8.91 -12.35 -25.00
C ASP A 118 9.16 -10.96 -24.36
N ASN A 119 10.43 -10.56 -24.30
CA ASN A 119 10.81 -9.28 -23.72
C ASN A 119 10.18 -8.10 -24.47
N PHE A 120 10.03 -8.17 -25.77
CA PHE A 120 9.40 -7.13 -26.59
C PHE A 120 7.92 -6.98 -26.23
N GLN A 121 7.21 -8.09 -26.12
CA GLN A 121 5.80 -8.11 -25.73
C GLN A 121 5.61 -7.53 -24.31
N ILE A 122 6.49 -7.87 -23.37
CA ILE A 122 6.45 -7.30 -22.01
C ILE A 122 6.61 -5.78 -22.04
N HIS A 123 7.54 -5.24 -22.84
CA HIS A 123 7.71 -3.81 -23.04
C HIS A 123 6.47 -3.15 -23.67
N LEU A 124 5.90 -3.78 -24.69
CA LEU A 124 4.69 -3.30 -25.36
C LEU A 124 3.51 -3.21 -24.38
N PHE A 125 3.28 -4.26 -23.59
CA PHE A 125 2.22 -4.28 -22.59
C PHE A 125 2.45 -3.24 -21.47
N ALA A 126 3.70 -3.03 -21.04
CA ALA A 126 4.02 -1.96 -20.08
C ALA A 126 3.71 -0.57 -20.64
N ALA A 127 4.07 -0.31 -21.91
CA ALA A 127 3.75 0.93 -22.59
C ALA A 127 2.23 1.16 -22.74
N MET A 128 1.47 0.13 -23.11
CA MET A 128 0.01 0.19 -23.20
C MET A 128 -0.63 0.47 -21.83
N ALA A 129 -0.15 -0.18 -20.76
CA ALA A 129 -0.66 0.05 -19.41
C ALA A 129 -0.38 1.47 -18.90
N GLN A 130 0.73 2.07 -19.28
CA GLN A 130 1.03 3.48 -19.00
C GLN A 130 0.08 4.40 -19.76
N GLN A 131 -0.09 4.19 -21.06
CA GLN A 131 -0.96 4.99 -21.91
C GLN A 131 -2.43 4.93 -21.44
N GLU A 132 -2.92 3.76 -21.07
CA GLU A 132 -4.27 3.60 -20.50
C GLU A 132 -4.46 4.45 -19.24
N ARG A 133 -3.47 4.44 -18.33
CA ARG A 133 -3.49 5.27 -17.12
C ARG A 133 -3.57 6.76 -17.45
N GLU A 134 -2.82 7.23 -18.45
CA GLU A 134 -2.86 8.62 -18.91
C GLU A 134 -4.24 8.99 -19.48
N PHE A 135 -4.81 8.14 -20.32
CA PHE A 135 -6.15 8.33 -20.87
C PHE A 135 -7.24 8.38 -19.79
N ILE A 136 -7.19 7.49 -18.79
CA ILE A 136 -8.11 7.52 -17.64
C ILE A 136 -7.97 8.87 -16.89
N SER A 137 -6.75 9.33 -16.66
CA SER A 137 -6.48 10.60 -16.00
C SER A 137 -7.03 11.79 -16.79
N LEU A 138 -6.80 11.84 -18.10
CA LEU A 138 -7.32 12.88 -18.99
C LEU A 138 -8.86 12.88 -19.03
N ARG A 139 -9.47 11.71 -19.18
CA ARG A 139 -10.94 11.57 -19.16
C ARG A 139 -11.54 12.06 -17.84
N THR A 140 -10.92 11.68 -16.70
CA THR A 140 -11.37 12.14 -15.39
C THR A 140 -11.26 13.65 -15.23
N LYS A 141 -10.12 14.24 -15.67
CA LYS A 141 -9.92 15.70 -15.65
C LYS A 141 -10.95 16.42 -16.53
N SER A 142 -11.23 15.91 -17.72
CA SER A 142 -12.23 16.48 -18.63
C SER A 142 -13.63 16.44 -18.01
N ALA A 143 -14.06 15.28 -17.52
CA ALA A 143 -15.34 15.12 -16.86
C ALA A 143 -15.50 16.05 -15.64
N LEU A 144 -14.43 16.22 -14.84
CA LEU A 144 -14.44 17.15 -13.71
C LEU A 144 -14.52 18.63 -14.16
N ARG A 145 -13.89 18.99 -15.28
CA ARG A 145 -14.00 20.35 -15.86
C ARG A 145 -15.43 20.63 -16.33
N GLU A 146 -16.01 19.70 -17.07
CA GLU A 146 -17.40 19.82 -17.53
C GLU A 146 -18.39 19.91 -16.37
N TRP A 147 -18.19 19.06 -15.34
CA TRP A 147 -19.03 19.11 -14.15
C TRP A 147 -18.94 20.46 -13.45
N LYS A 148 -17.75 21.04 -13.30
CA LYS A 148 -17.53 22.36 -12.72
C LYS A 148 -18.20 23.47 -13.54
N ALA A 149 -18.09 23.40 -14.87
CA ALA A 149 -18.75 24.37 -15.76
C ALA A 149 -20.28 24.34 -15.61
N LYS A 150 -20.87 23.15 -15.51
CA LYS A 150 -22.31 22.95 -15.29
C LYS A 150 -22.78 23.27 -13.87
N ASN A 151 -21.88 23.28 -12.89
CA ASN A 151 -22.19 23.47 -11.47
C ASN A 151 -21.25 24.48 -10.79
N PRO A 152 -21.21 25.75 -11.20
CA PRO A 152 -20.23 26.75 -10.73
C PRO A 152 -20.29 26.96 -9.20
N ASN A 153 -21.46 26.84 -8.61
CA ASN A 153 -21.69 27.07 -7.18
C ASN A 153 -21.59 25.80 -6.32
N LYS A 154 -21.36 24.62 -6.92
CA LYS A 154 -21.23 23.37 -6.17
C LYS A 154 -19.78 22.99 -5.97
N LYS A 155 -19.42 22.64 -4.74
CA LYS A 155 -18.09 22.09 -4.41
C LYS A 155 -18.10 20.57 -4.58
N LEU A 156 -17.05 20.06 -5.22
CA LEU A 156 -16.79 18.61 -5.26
C LEU A 156 -16.39 18.13 -3.88
N GLY A 157 -16.91 16.98 -3.46
CA GLY A 157 -16.59 16.36 -2.18
C GLY A 157 -17.84 15.91 -1.43
N ASN A 158 -17.65 15.53 -0.17
CA ASN A 158 -18.77 15.14 0.68
C ASN A 158 -19.54 16.41 1.13
N PRO A 159 -20.82 16.60 0.79
CA PRO A 159 -21.60 17.77 1.19
C PRO A 159 -21.69 17.92 2.71
N ASN A 160 -21.60 16.83 3.46
CA ASN A 160 -21.68 16.82 4.91
C ASN A 160 -20.30 16.95 5.61
N ILE A 161 -19.24 17.30 4.86
CA ILE A 161 -17.88 17.35 5.44
C ILE A 161 -17.76 18.35 6.61
N ALA A 162 -18.49 19.46 6.54
CA ALA A 162 -18.50 20.47 7.59
C ALA A 162 -19.07 19.92 8.91
N SER A 163 -20.21 19.22 8.86
CA SER A 163 -20.83 18.59 10.04
C SER A 163 -19.99 17.45 10.59
N ILE A 164 -19.41 16.62 9.71
CA ILE A 164 -18.50 15.53 10.09
C ILE A 164 -17.27 16.11 10.81
N ASN A 165 -16.68 17.18 10.28
CA ASN A 165 -15.51 17.82 10.90
C ASN A 165 -15.86 18.50 12.22
N LYS A 166 -17.07 19.10 12.33
CA LYS A 166 -17.57 19.66 13.60
C LYS A 166 -17.67 18.57 14.66
N ASN A 167 -18.27 17.42 14.31
CA ASN A 167 -18.40 16.28 15.22
C ASN A 167 -17.03 15.67 15.60
N ARG A 168 -16.09 15.60 14.67
CA ARG A 168 -14.71 15.13 14.95
C ARG A 168 -14.01 16.06 15.92
N LYS A 169 -14.09 17.38 15.71
CA LYS A 169 -13.52 18.38 16.60
C LYS A 169 -14.16 18.31 17.99
N TYR A 170 -15.48 18.18 18.07
CA TYR A 170 -16.20 18.05 19.33
C TYR A 170 -15.73 16.81 20.12
N LYS A 171 -15.70 15.62 19.49
CA LYS A 171 -15.22 14.40 20.14
C LYS A 171 -13.74 14.50 20.57
N ALA A 172 -12.89 15.13 19.76
CA ALA A 172 -11.49 15.33 20.10
C ALA A 172 -11.34 16.27 21.32
N ARG A 173 -12.15 17.34 21.42
CA ARG A 173 -12.17 18.22 22.58
C ARG A 173 -12.68 17.53 23.84
N GLN A 174 -13.76 16.77 23.75
CA GLN A 174 -14.27 15.99 24.89
C GLN A 174 -13.21 15.03 25.44
N PHE A 175 -12.52 14.33 24.54
CA PHE A 175 -11.44 13.44 24.94
C PHE A 175 -10.28 14.21 25.60
N ALA A 176 -9.84 15.32 25.01
CA ALA A 176 -8.77 16.16 25.58
C ALA A 176 -9.13 16.65 26.98
N ASN A 177 -10.38 17.07 27.21
CA ASN A 177 -10.87 17.48 28.52
C ASN A 177 -10.87 16.31 29.52
N GLY A 178 -11.25 15.10 29.08
CA GLY A 178 -11.26 13.92 29.96
C GLY A 178 -9.88 13.52 30.48
N ILE A 179 -8.82 13.81 29.73
CA ILE A 179 -7.44 13.51 30.13
C ILE A 179 -6.66 14.73 30.64
N HIS A 180 -7.27 15.90 30.61
CA HIS A 180 -6.65 17.18 31.03
C HIS A 180 -6.08 17.12 32.46
N ASN A 181 -6.87 16.63 33.41
CA ASN A 181 -6.49 16.56 34.82
C ASN A 181 -5.30 15.60 35.07
N VAL A 182 -5.00 14.70 34.13
CA VAL A 182 -3.84 13.82 34.19
C VAL A 182 -2.62 14.45 33.49
N ILE A 183 -2.82 15.04 32.32
CA ILE A 183 -1.72 15.55 31.48
C ILE A 183 -1.14 16.86 32.04
N MET A 184 -1.99 17.81 32.50
CA MET A 184 -1.52 19.15 32.90
C MET A 184 -0.62 19.13 34.13
N PRO A 185 -0.89 18.37 35.22
CA PRO A 185 0.05 18.25 36.33
C PRO A 185 1.41 17.67 35.92
N LEU A 186 1.43 16.68 35.04
CA LEU A 186 2.67 16.10 34.51
C LEU A 186 3.46 17.13 33.69
N ARG A 187 2.75 17.92 32.88
CA ARG A 187 3.38 18.97 32.08
C ARG A 187 3.93 20.12 32.96
N LYS A 188 3.21 20.52 34.00
CA LYS A 188 3.66 21.54 34.99
C LYS A 188 4.92 21.07 35.74
N ARG A 189 5.11 19.77 35.95
CA ARG A 189 6.34 19.17 36.50
C ARG A 189 7.52 19.13 35.51
N GLY A 190 7.39 19.70 34.31
CA GLY A 190 8.46 19.78 33.31
C GLY A 190 8.61 18.53 32.47
N MET A 191 7.74 17.52 32.55
CA MET A 191 7.85 16.31 31.78
C MET A 191 7.71 16.59 30.26
N THR A 192 8.52 15.89 29.47
CA THR A 192 8.44 15.94 28.01
C THR A 192 7.19 15.22 27.48
N TYR A 193 6.77 15.52 26.27
CA TYR A 193 5.61 14.84 25.66
C TYR A 193 5.80 13.32 25.56
N GLN A 194 7.05 12.86 25.38
CA GLN A 194 7.39 11.44 25.36
C GLN A 194 7.20 10.79 26.72
N GLN A 195 7.69 11.42 27.78
CA GLN A 195 7.52 10.92 29.14
C GLN A 195 6.04 10.86 29.56
N ILE A 196 5.27 11.92 29.21
CA ILE A 196 3.82 11.93 29.47
C ILE A 196 3.13 10.79 28.70
N ALA A 197 3.47 10.57 27.43
CA ALA A 197 2.90 9.46 26.63
C ALA A 197 3.21 8.10 27.27
N ASN A 198 4.43 7.89 27.73
CA ASN A 198 4.83 6.65 28.43
C ASN A 198 4.02 6.47 29.73
N THR A 199 3.92 7.52 30.57
CA THR A 199 3.14 7.48 31.81
C THR A 199 1.66 7.12 31.55
N LEU A 200 1.04 7.71 30.51
CA LEU A 200 -0.34 7.37 30.15
C LEU A 200 -0.48 5.91 29.70
N ASN A 201 0.50 5.40 28.97
CA ASN A 201 0.53 4.01 28.52
C ASN A 201 0.74 3.04 29.70
N ASP A 202 1.59 3.38 30.66
CA ASP A 202 1.82 2.60 31.88
C ASP A 202 0.57 2.53 32.76
N MET A 203 -0.21 3.62 32.79
CA MET A 203 -1.54 3.67 33.42
C MET A 203 -2.61 2.92 32.62
N LYS A 204 -2.24 2.21 31.54
CA LYS A 204 -3.15 1.49 30.64
C LYS A 204 -4.25 2.37 30.01
N MET A 205 -4.04 3.68 29.97
CA MET A 205 -4.94 4.59 29.27
C MET A 205 -4.77 4.43 27.76
N THR A 206 -5.88 4.55 27.02
CA THR A 206 -5.88 4.41 25.56
C THR A 206 -6.45 5.65 24.89
N THR A 207 -6.07 5.86 23.65
CA THR A 207 -6.67 6.88 22.78
C THR A 207 -8.12 6.51 22.43
N PRO A 208 -8.95 7.41 21.87
CA PRO A 208 -10.32 7.10 21.44
C PRO A 208 -10.45 5.95 20.43
N LYS A 209 -9.33 5.55 19.82
CA LYS A 209 -9.25 4.41 18.90
C LYS A 209 -8.71 3.14 19.56
N GLY A 210 -8.54 3.11 20.87
CA GLY A 210 -7.98 1.97 21.60
C GLY A 210 -6.46 1.77 21.40
N CYS A 211 -5.75 2.75 20.85
CA CYS A 211 -4.30 2.67 20.62
C CYS A 211 -3.49 3.28 21.76
N LYS A 212 -2.19 2.96 21.82
CA LYS A 212 -1.23 3.61 22.74
C LYS A 212 -1.07 5.11 22.41
N PHE A 213 -0.67 5.90 23.42
CA PHE A 213 -0.32 7.30 23.25
C PHE A 213 1.08 7.47 22.67
N TYR A 214 1.21 8.46 21.77
CA TYR A 214 2.47 8.96 21.24
C TYR A 214 2.62 10.45 21.53
N PRO A 215 3.83 11.02 21.51
CA PRO A 215 4.09 12.42 21.86
C PRO A 215 3.24 13.43 21.09
N SER A 216 2.99 13.17 19.80
CA SER A 216 2.14 14.02 18.95
C SER A 216 0.70 14.12 19.44
N GLN A 217 0.15 13.03 19.96
CA GLN A 217 -1.21 13.01 20.50
C GLN A 217 -1.33 13.75 21.82
N VAL A 218 -0.31 13.62 22.70
CA VAL A 218 -0.21 14.38 23.94
C VAL A 218 -0.11 15.88 23.64
N LYS A 219 0.77 16.29 22.71
CA LYS A 219 0.87 17.67 22.23
C LYS A 219 -0.47 18.21 21.73
N ASN A 220 -1.16 17.44 20.89
CA ASN A 220 -2.46 17.84 20.34
C ASN A 220 -3.54 17.95 21.42
N ALA A 221 -3.55 17.08 22.42
CA ALA A 221 -4.50 17.16 23.55
C ALA A 221 -4.27 18.44 24.37
N ILE A 222 -3.01 18.76 24.70
CA ILE A 222 -2.66 19.99 25.43
C ILE A 222 -3.05 21.24 24.63
N SER A 223 -2.75 21.28 23.33
CA SER A 223 -3.11 22.46 22.52
C SER A 223 -4.61 22.68 22.39
N GLN A 224 -5.43 21.64 22.47
CA GLN A 224 -6.89 21.76 22.43
C GLN A 224 -7.48 22.27 23.76
N THR A 225 -6.84 22.01 24.88
CA THR A 225 -7.27 22.51 26.20
C THR A 225 -6.85 23.96 26.42
N LEU A 226 -5.65 24.36 25.99
CA LEU A 226 -5.17 25.76 26.11
C LEU A 226 -6.02 26.77 25.32
N VAL A 227 -6.65 26.34 24.21
CA VAL A 227 -7.58 27.20 23.45
C VAL A 227 -8.86 27.50 24.22
N MET A 228 -9.21 26.73 25.25
CA MET A 228 -10.39 27.00 26.09
C MET A 228 -10.11 27.95 27.21
N GLU A 229 -8.91 27.92 27.80
CA GLU A 229 -8.51 28.88 28.87
C GLU A 229 -8.34 30.31 28.33
N ALA A 230 -8.07 30.45 27.01
CA ALA A 230 -7.95 31.76 26.35
C ALA A 230 -9.30 32.35 25.88
N VAL A 231 -10.41 31.62 25.99
CA VAL A 231 -11.76 32.02 25.53
C VAL A 231 -12.75 32.09 26.70
N ALA A 232 -12.36 31.70 27.89
CA ALA A 232 -13.09 31.86 29.15
C ALA A 232 -12.60 33.07 29.92
#